data_97d6a8578e8dc9ed4bf525a590b01a68
#
_entry.id   97d6a8578e8dc9ed4bf525a590b01a68
#
_cell.length_a   1.000
_cell.length_b   1.000
_cell.length_c   1.000
_cell.angle_alpha   90.00
_cell.angle_beta   90.00
_cell.angle_gamma   90.00
#
_symmetry.space_group_name_H-M   'P 1'
#
loop_
_entity.id
_entity.type
_entity.pdbx_description
1 polymer ?
#
loop_
_entity_poly.entity_id
_entity_poly.type
_entity_poly.pdbx_seq_one_letter_code
_entity_poly.pdbx_strand_id
1 'polypeptide(L)'
;MSKSVIQGTIAASANRKGNRVLFLVHRRELCEQIRNTFDICGTTALTDVCMVQTVSRHIDAIQCPEIIITDEAHHSTANTYRKIYNAFPNALLLGFTATPIRLNRGGLGEVYSDLITSVSTRWLIDHNYLAPYRYYSVQLADTSGLHVKAGEFNQSEVAALMNNGDIYGKTVKQWERFAQGKKTIVYCSSVEASVNTALEFKAAGYTAASLDGATNTDVRERTVEAFRRGEITVLCNCELFGEGFDVPDCECTVLLRPTLSLTLYIQQSMRSMRYQPGKTAIIIDHVGNAYRHGLPDDPREWTLEPKQKQETTVKIRECKNCFAVFPPTAEKCPFCGAPIVHEKRCENRKVKDVDLVELKRQDDIRAAKYGDLSAETWADVEEIRRARGYKIQWAIRYAAGHGIAIPSKYGYMRHIIGV
;
A
#
# COMPACT_ATOMS: atom_id res chain seq x y z
N MET A 1 -3.39 23.98 -4.92
CA MET A 1 -1.98 24.42 -4.77
C MET A 1 -1.15 23.17 -4.46
N SER A 2 -0.05 22.93 -5.16
CA SER A 2 0.76 21.74 -4.89
C SER A 2 1.50 21.87 -3.56
N LYS A 3 1.81 20.75 -2.89
CA LYS A 3 2.61 20.69 -1.67
C LYS A 3 3.91 21.49 -1.83
N SER A 4 4.59 21.33 -2.96
CA SER A 4 5.86 22.01 -3.27
C SER A 4 5.75 23.53 -3.32
N VAL A 5 4.62 24.09 -3.78
CA VAL A 5 4.40 25.55 -3.81
C VAL A 5 4.25 26.10 -2.38
N ILE A 6 3.54 25.38 -1.50
CA ILE A 6 3.44 25.78 -0.08
C ILE A 6 4.82 25.76 0.56
N GLN A 7 5.59 24.70 0.36
CA GLN A 7 6.94 24.54 0.88
C GLN A 7 7.87 25.66 0.38
N GLY A 8 7.85 25.95 -0.93
CA GLY A 8 8.63 27.03 -1.54
C GLY A 8 8.24 28.41 -1.04
N THR A 9 6.94 28.68 -0.85
CA THR A 9 6.45 29.95 -0.29
C THR A 9 6.93 30.16 1.16
N ILE A 10 6.93 29.10 1.97
CA ILE A 10 7.46 29.15 3.34
C ILE A 10 8.98 29.41 3.30
N ALA A 11 9.74 28.70 2.46
CA ALA A 11 11.17 28.89 2.30
C ALA A 11 11.50 30.32 1.86
N ALA A 12 10.81 30.85 0.85
CA ALA A 12 10.97 32.21 0.38
C ALA A 12 10.64 33.25 1.46
N SER A 13 9.61 33.00 2.27
CA SER A 13 9.27 33.87 3.41
C SER A 13 10.35 33.86 4.48
N ALA A 14 10.94 32.69 4.76
CA ALA A 14 12.07 32.56 5.68
C ALA A 14 13.30 33.31 5.19
N ASN A 15 13.65 33.15 3.89
CA ASN A 15 14.78 33.82 3.27
C ASN A 15 14.65 35.35 3.33
N ARG A 16 13.45 35.93 3.14
CA ARG A 16 13.23 37.37 3.30
C ARG A 16 13.52 37.91 4.69
N LYS A 17 13.50 37.02 5.70
CA LYS A 17 13.88 37.34 7.09
C LYS A 17 15.34 37.01 7.41
N GLY A 18 16.13 36.61 6.41
CA GLY A 18 17.54 36.23 6.58
C GLY A 18 17.76 34.79 7.05
N ASN A 19 16.71 33.99 7.20
CA ASN A 19 16.84 32.61 7.69
C ASN A 19 17.24 31.65 6.56
N ARG A 20 18.20 30.76 6.87
CA ARG A 20 18.59 29.67 5.96
C ARG A 20 17.60 28.50 6.09
N VAL A 21 17.32 27.89 4.95
CA VAL A 21 16.41 26.76 4.85
C VAL A 21 17.17 25.56 4.25
N LEU A 22 17.17 24.45 4.96
CA LEU A 22 17.59 23.15 4.42
C LEU A 22 16.34 22.37 4.03
N PHE A 23 16.17 22.12 2.74
CA PHE A 23 15.08 21.31 2.23
C PHE A 23 15.55 19.89 1.93
N LEU A 24 14.92 18.90 2.56
CA LEU A 24 15.30 17.49 2.47
C LEU A 24 14.35 16.71 1.56
N VAL A 25 14.91 16.06 0.54
CA VAL A 25 14.20 15.16 -0.36
C VAL A 25 14.76 13.74 -0.27
N HIS A 26 13.93 12.76 -0.55
CA HIS A 26 14.33 11.35 -0.52
C HIS A 26 14.93 10.85 -1.85
N ARG A 27 14.54 11.44 -2.99
CA ARG A 27 14.95 11.02 -4.35
C ARG A 27 15.64 12.14 -5.11
N ARG A 28 16.67 11.77 -5.88
CA ARG A 28 17.48 12.72 -6.64
C ARG A 28 16.68 13.47 -7.71
N GLU A 29 15.78 12.75 -8.38
CA GLU A 29 14.95 13.29 -9.46
C GLU A 29 14.04 14.44 -8.98
N LEU A 30 13.72 14.45 -7.69
CA LEU A 30 12.92 15.51 -7.10
C LEU A 30 13.71 16.81 -6.85
N CYS A 31 15.04 16.73 -6.69
CA CYS A 31 15.84 17.91 -6.34
C CYS A 31 15.69 19.02 -7.39
N GLU A 32 15.79 18.67 -8.66
CA GLU A 32 15.71 19.64 -9.76
C GLU A 32 14.30 20.22 -9.90
N GLN A 33 13.29 19.36 -9.88
CA GLN A 33 11.88 19.79 -9.93
C GLN A 33 11.51 20.72 -8.76
N ILE A 34 12.00 20.42 -7.57
CA ILE A 34 11.76 21.26 -6.37
C ILE A 34 12.51 22.59 -6.50
N ARG A 35 13.77 22.58 -6.95
CA ARG A 35 14.53 23.82 -7.17
C ARG A 35 13.80 24.75 -8.13
N ASN A 36 13.37 24.25 -9.29
CA ASN A 36 12.60 25.03 -10.24
C ASN A 36 11.32 25.62 -9.62
N THR A 37 10.60 24.85 -8.80
CA THR A 37 9.42 25.35 -8.10
C THR A 37 9.78 26.42 -7.06
N PHE A 38 10.88 26.25 -6.36
CA PHE A 38 11.34 27.16 -5.31
C PHE A 38 11.84 28.48 -5.92
N ASP A 39 12.52 28.43 -7.05
CA ASP A 39 12.94 29.61 -7.81
C ASP A 39 11.72 30.44 -8.23
N ILE A 40 10.67 29.78 -8.73
CA ILE A 40 9.38 30.44 -9.06
C ILE A 40 8.74 31.06 -7.80
N CYS A 41 8.89 30.43 -6.64
CA CYS A 41 8.41 30.98 -5.36
C CYS A 41 9.25 32.13 -4.81
N GLY A 42 10.42 32.42 -5.41
CA GLY A 42 11.32 33.51 -5.01
C GLY A 42 12.23 33.13 -3.83
N THR A 43 12.70 31.89 -3.74
CA THR A 43 13.75 31.51 -2.79
C THR A 43 15.10 32.08 -3.24
N THR A 44 16.02 32.22 -2.31
CA THR A 44 17.36 32.76 -2.52
C THR A 44 18.44 31.71 -2.28
N ALA A 45 19.72 32.10 -2.40
CA ALA A 45 20.87 31.28 -2.03
C ALA A 45 20.90 30.85 -0.53
N LEU A 46 19.95 31.32 0.27
CA LEU A 46 19.76 30.86 1.63
C LEU A 46 18.94 29.54 1.73
N THR A 47 18.48 28.98 0.59
CA THR A 47 17.75 27.71 0.56
C THR A 47 18.56 26.64 -0.15
N ASP A 48 18.93 25.61 0.58
CA ASP A 48 19.62 24.42 0.08
C ASP A 48 18.62 23.28 -0.13
N VAL A 49 18.45 22.80 -1.37
CA VAL A 49 17.65 21.61 -1.69
C VAL A 49 18.56 20.41 -1.87
N CYS A 50 18.51 19.48 -0.92
CA CYS A 50 19.47 18.39 -0.82
C CYS A 50 18.80 17.02 -0.61
N MET A 51 19.49 15.97 -1.08
CA MET A 51 19.11 14.59 -0.72
C MET A 51 19.48 14.28 0.72
N VAL A 52 18.58 13.61 1.45
CA VAL A 52 18.80 13.15 2.82
C VAL A 52 20.08 12.33 2.95
N GLN A 53 20.34 11.40 2.00
CA GLN A 53 21.53 10.55 2.02
C GLN A 53 22.82 11.35 1.84
N THR A 54 22.80 12.40 1.04
CA THR A 54 23.95 13.29 0.83
C THR A 54 24.24 14.10 2.10
N VAL A 55 23.22 14.76 2.64
CA VAL A 55 23.35 15.54 3.87
C VAL A 55 23.81 14.69 5.03
N SER A 56 23.25 13.50 5.23
CA SER A 56 23.64 12.62 6.35
C SER A 56 25.09 12.12 6.29
N ARG A 57 25.72 12.15 5.12
CA ARG A 57 27.15 11.81 4.92
C ARG A 57 28.09 13.00 5.02
N HIS A 58 27.60 14.20 4.75
CA HIS A 58 28.38 15.43 4.62
C HIS A 58 27.79 16.55 5.49
N ILE A 59 27.42 16.24 6.72
CA ILE A 59 26.78 17.19 7.65
C ILE A 59 27.66 18.42 7.86
N ASP A 60 28.97 18.23 8.01
CA ASP A 60 29.95 19.29 8.28
C ASP A 60 30.06 20.30 7.12
N ALA A 61 29.63 19.94 5.91
CA ALA A 61 29.61 20.84 4.75
C ALA A 61 28.31 21.68 4.68
N ILE A 62 27.33 21.41 5.50
CA ILE A 62 26.05 22.11 5.49
C ILE A 62 26.16 23.34 6.42
N GLN A 63 25.85 24.51 5.87
CA GLN A 63 25.72 25.72 6.68
C GLN A 63 24.51 25.57 7.61
N CYS A 64 24.69 25.93 8.89
CA CYS A 64 23.67 25.75 9.92
C CYS A 64 22.33 26.37 9.49
N PRO A 65 21.27 25.58 9.28
CA PRO A 65 19.96 26.10 8.91
C PRO A 65 19.17 26.52 10.14
N GLU A 66 18.37 27.57 10.03
CA GLU A 66 17.35 27.93 11.01
C GLU A 66 16.06 27.11 10.84
N ILE A 67 15.82 26.60 9.61
CA ILE A 67 14.63 25.80 9.29
C ILE A 67 15.04 24.58 8.47
N ILE A 68 14.55 23.42 8.87
CA ILE A 68 14.65 22.19 8.06
C ILE A 68 13.24 21.82 7.57
N ILE A 69 13.04 21.82 6.27
CA ILE A 69 11.80 21.36 5.64
C ILE A 69 12.01 19.95 5.11
N THR A 70 11.21 18.99 5.54
CA THR A 70 11.30 17.59 5.11
C THR A 70 10.10 17.23 4.25
N ASP A 71 10.35 16.85 3.02
CA ASP A 71 9.33 16.25 2.15
C ASP A 71 9.16 14.76 2.46
N GLU A 72 7.93 14.24 2.27
CA GLU A 72 7.53 12.89 2.69
C GLU A 72 7.94 12.57 4.14
N ALA A 73 7.53 13.43 5.05
CA ALA A 73 7.92 13.42 6.47
C ALA A 73 7.55 12.13 7.22
N HIS A 74 6.74 11.23 6.64
CA HIS A 74 6.53 9.91 7.20
C HIS A 74 7.81 9.05 7.26
N HIS A 75 8.90 9.47 6.59
CA HIS A 75 10.23 8.87 6.70
C HIS A 75 11.09 9.48 7.81
N SER A 76 10.68 10.58 8.44
CA SER A 76 11.51 11.41 9.37
C SER A 76 12.08 10.68 10.57
N THR A 77 11.49 9.57 11.00
CA THR A 77 11.98 8.79 12.15
C THR A 77 13.09 7.79 11.78
N ALA A 78 13.49 7.69 10.49
CA ALA A 78 14.60 6.85 10.09
C ALA A 78 15.94 7.46 10.58
N ASN A 79 16.93 6.59 10.85
CA ASN A 79 18.21 7.00 11.45
C ASN A 79 18.94 8.08 10.63
N THR A 80 18.84 8.06 9.31
CA THR A 80 19.44 9.08 8.42
C THR A 80 18.87 10.48 8.66
N TYR A 81 17.55 10.59 8.86
CA TYR A 81 16.90 11.86 9.19
C TYR A 81 17.23 12.30 10.61
N ARG A 82 17.14 11.40 11.59
CA ARG A 82 17.48 11.69 12.98
C ARG A 82 18.93 12.21 13.13
N LYS A 83 19.88 11.64 12.36
CA LYS A 83 21.27 12.11 12.34
C LYS A 83 21.36 13.58 11.92
N ILE A 84 20.59 14.00 10.91
CA ILE A 84 20.54 15.39 10.44
C ILE A 84 19.89 16.29 11.50
N TYR A 85 18.75 15.91 12.04
CA TYR A 85 18.04 16.72 13.04
C TYR A 85 18.85 16.91 14.31
N ASN A 86 19.55 15.87 14.75
CA ASN A 86 20.44 15.95 15.94
C ASN A 86 21.68 16.84 15.70
N ALA A 87 22.13 16.98 14.45
CA ALA A 87 23.23 17.87 14.12
C ALA A 87 22.82 19.36 14.14
N PHE A 88 21.52 19.65 13.95
CA PHE A 88 20.97 21.01 13.93
C PHE A 88 19.81 21.14 14.94
N PRO A 89 20.08 20.99 16.25
CA PRO A 89 19.05 20.89 17.29
C PRO A 89 18.22 22.17 17.48
N ASN A 90 18.73 23.30 17.03
CA ASN A 90 18.03 24.59 17.12
C ASN A 90 17.21 24.93 15.88
N ALA A 91 17.27 24.10 14.84
CA ALA A 91 16.48 24.32 13.63
C ALA A 91 15.02 23.99 13.85
N LEU A 92 14.12 24.83 13.34
CA LEU A 92 12.69 24.55 13.30
C LEU A 92 12.42 23.43 12.28
N LEU A 93 11.84 22.34 12.73
CA LEU A 93 11.50 21.19 11.85
C LEU A 93 10.10 21.34 11.29
N LEU A 94 9.97 21.35 9.97
CA LEU A 94 8.68 21.37 9.25
C LEU A 94 8.59 20.11 8.38
N GLY A 95 7.67 19.21 8.71
CA GLY A 95 7.42 17.99 7.95
C GLY A 95 6.18 18.09 7.07
N PHE A 96 6.30 17.66 5.83
CA PHE A 96 5.17 17.60 4.88
C PHE A 96 4.94 16.18 4.43
N THR A 97 3.73 15.68 4.57
CA THR A 97 3.32 14.36 4.09
C THR A 97 1.83 14.34 3.76
N ALA A 98 1.44 13.52 2.80
CA ALA A 98 0.02 13.28 2.54
C ALA A 98 -0.60 12.34 3.59
N THR A 99 0.21 11.54 4.27
CA THR A 99 -0.21 10.51 5.22
C THR A 99 0.78 10.44 6.38
N PRO A 100 0.46 11.06 7.53
CA PRO A 100 1.35 11.05 8.70
C PRO A 100 1.30 9.71 9.46
N ILE A 101 1.44 8.59 8.75
CA ILE A 101 1.42 7.23 9.30
C ILE A 101 2.62 6.43 8.77
N ARG A 102 3.16 5.55 9.61
CA ARG A 102 4.21 4.60 9.25
C ARG A 102 3.70 3.16 9.22
N LEU A 103 4.34 2.31 8.39
CA LEU A 103 4.10 0.87 8.34
C LEU A 103 4.36 0.17 9.67
N ASN A 104 5.43 0.56 10.38
CA ASN A 104 5.83 -0.03 11.66
C ASN A 104 5.08 0.53 12.89
N ARG A 105 3.97 1.27 12.68
CA ARG A 105 3.13 1.87 13.72
C ARG A 105 3.79 2.88 14.66
N GLY A 106 5.06 3.24 14.43
CA GLY A 106 5.72 4.32 15.17
C GLY A 106 5.05 5.66 14.85
N GLY A 107 4.80 6.48 15.87
CA GLY A 107 4.25 7.82 15.70
C GLY A 107 5.30 8.80 15.16
N LEU A 108 4.86 9.89 14.56
CA LEU A 108 5.73 11.00 14.18
C LEU A 108 5.97 11.98 15.34
N GLY A 109 5.28 11.81 16.47
CA GLY A 109 5.44 12.61 17.70
C GLY A 109 6.84 12.50 18.33
N GLU A 110 7.66 11.52 17.92
CA GLU A 110 9.08 11.47 18.29
C GLU A 110 9.93 12.57 17.63
N VAL A 111 9.42 13.21 16.56
CA VAL A 111 10.14 14.21 15.75
C VAL A 111 9.40 15.54 15.73
N TYR A 112 8.08 15.53 15.64
CA TYR A 112 7.24 16.72 15.50
C TYR A 112 6.33 16.88 16.71
N SER A 113 6.23 18.11 17.24
CA SER A 113 5.37 18.46 18.39
C SER A 113 3.90 18.65 18.01
N ASP A 114 3.65 19.12 16.79
CA ASP A 114 2.32 19.53 16.34
C ASP A 114 1.96 18.95 14.98
N LEU A 115 0.68 18.70 14.78
CA LEU A 115 0.13 18.23 13.52
C LEU A 115 -0.90 19.22 12.99
N ILE A 116 -0.55 19.86 11.87
CA ILE A 116 -1.49 20.73 11.15
C ILE A 116 -2.13 19.91 10.02
N THR A 117 -3.40 19.61 10.17
CA THR A 117 -4.18 18.91 9.13
C THR A 117 -4.76 19.91 8.13
N SER A 118 -4.68 19.55 6.85
CA SER A 118 -5.28 20.32 5.76
C SER A 118 -6.75 19.89 5.54
N VAL A 119 -7.32 20.35 4.44
CA VAL A 119 -8.66 19.95 4.00
C VAL A 119 -8.70 18.46 3.62
N SER A 120 -9.87 17.83 3.71
CA SER A 120 -10.04 16.42 3.36
C SER A 120 -9.92 16.19 1.85
N THR A 121 -9.60 14.95 1.46
CA THR A 121 -9.61 14.53 0.04
C THR A 121 -10.98 14.77 -0.60
N ARG A 122 -12.05 14.52 0.13
CA ARG A 122 -13.42 14.78 -0.32
C ARG A 122 -13.63 16.26 -0.64
N TRP A 123 -13.20 17.17 0.24
CA TRP A 123 -13.27 18.60 0.00
C TRP A 123 -12.50 19.01 -1.28
N LEU A 124 -11.33 18.43 -1.52
CA LEU A 124 -10.54 18.69 -2.73
C LEU A 124 -11.27 18.24 -4.01
N ILE A 125 -12.02 17.14 -3.97
CA ILE A 125 -12.84 16.68 -5.07
C ILE A 125 -14.02 17.64 -5.30
N ASP A 126 -14.74 18.00 -4.25
CA ASP A 126 -15.94 18.84 -4.32
C ASP A 126 -15.63 20.28 -4.80
N HIS A 127 -14.36 20.73 -4.61
CA HIS A 127 -13.89 22.04 -5.06
C HIS A 127 -13.01 22.00 -6.32
N ASN A 128 -13.01 20.90 -7.07
CA ASN A 128 -12.28 20.74 -8.32
C ASN A 128 -10.74 20.90 -8.21
N TYR A 129 -10.16 20.57 -7.07
CA TYR A 129 -8.70 20.41 -6.90
C TYR A 129 -8.24 18.98 -7.22
N LEU A 130 -9.13 18.01 -7.08
CA LEU A 130 -8.98 16.63 -7.53
C LEU A 130 -10.17 16.24 -8.42
N ALA A 131 -9.92 15.36 -9.37
CA ALA A 131 -10.97 14.79 -10.21
C ALA A 131 -11.87 13.84 -9.40
N PRO A 132 -13.17 13.81 -9.63
CA PRO A 132 -14.02 12.73 -9.16
C PRO A 132 -13.51 11.40 -9.72
N TYR A 133 -13.83 10.31 -9.06
CA TYR A 133 -13.34 9.01 -9.47
C TYR A 133 -14.41 7.92 -9.42
N ARG A 134 -14.15 6.84 -10.17
CA ARG A 134 -14.86 5.56 -10.08
C ARG A 134 -13.87 4.51 -9.63
N TYR A 135 -14.22 3.77 -8.58
CA TYR A 135 -13.40 2.70 -8.04
C TYR A 135 -14.05 1.35 -8.35
N TYR A 136 -13.28 0.46 -8.96
CA TYR A 136 -13.71 -0.90 -9.29
C TYR A 136 -12.81 -1.89 -8.58
N SER A 137 -13.38 -2.82 -7.81
CA SER A 137 -12.63 -3.88 -7.15
C SER A 137 -13.02 -5.22 -7.75
N VAL A 138 -12.19 -5.69 -8.68
CA VAL A 138 -12.32 -7.02 -9.26
C VAL A 138 -11.13 -7.84 -8.80
N GLN A 139 -11.29 -8.56 -7.70
CA GLN A 139 -10.20 -9.35 -7.13
C GLN A 139 -9.83 -10.51 -8.06
N LEU A 140 -8.59 -10.52 -8.53
CA LEU A 140 -8.00 -11.57 -9.37
C LEU A 140 -7.09 -12.51 -8.58
N ALA A 141 -6.69 -12.13 -7.37
CA ALA A 141 -5.82 -12.92 -6.52
C ALA A 141 -6.34 -12.96 -5.07
N ASP A 142 -6.30 -14.13 -4.46
CA ASP A 142 -6.58 -14.28 -3.03
C ASP A 142 -5.32 -13.97 -2.23
N THR A 143 -5.37 -12.85 -1.52
CA THR A 143 -4.25 -12.36 -0.69
C THR A 143 -4.36 -12.77 0.78
N SER A 144 -5.36 -13.57 1.16
CA SER A 144 -5.63 -13.94 2.56
C SER A 144 -4.55 -14.83 3.17
N GLY A 145 -3.84 -15.61 2.33
CA GLY A 145 -2.75 -16.50 2.74
C GLY A 145 -1.36 -15.85 2.81
N LEU A 146 -1.21 -14.56 2.49
CA LEU A 146 0.08 -13.90 2.48
C LEU A 146 0.60 -13.62 3.89
N HIS A 147 1.86 -13.95 4.16
CA HIS A 147 2.52 -13.63 5.42
C HIS A 147 2.96 -12.17 5.47
N VAL A 148 2.99 -11.62 6.69
CA VAL A 148 3.44 -10.24 6.95
C VAL A 148 4.88 -10.25 7.46
N LYS A 149 5.76 -9.45 6.82
CA LYS A 149 7.15 -9.25 7.24
C LYS A 149 7.44 -7.76 7.33
N ALA A 150 7.94 -7.32 8.49
CA ALA A 150 8.26 -5.90 8.76
C ALA A 150 7.09 -4.91 8.49
N GLY A 151 5.84 -5.35 8.71
CA GLY A 151 4.65 -4.50 8.55
C GLY A 151 4.07 -4.47 7.13
N GLU A 152 4.68 -5.18 6.16
CA GLU A 152 4.18 -5.32 4.79
C GLU A 152 4.05 -6.81 4.43
N PHE A 153 3.31 -7.13 3.38
CA PHE A 153 3.26 -8.49 2.85
C PHE A 153 4.65 -8.96 2.40
N ASN A 154 4.92 -10.25 2.59
CA ASN A 154 6.15 -10.87 2.11
C ASN A 154 6.24 -10.73 0.58
N GLN A 155 7.21 -9.95 0.10
CA GLN A 155 7.31 -9.59 -1.32
C GLN A 155 7.54 -10.81 -2.23
N SER A 156 8.24 -11.84 -1.74
CA SER A 156 8.45 -13.08 -2.52
C SER A 156 7.15 -13.86 -2.72
N GLU A 157 6.29 -13.91 -1.69
CA GLU A 157 4.98 -14.55 -1.77
C GLU A 157 4.03 -13.74 -2.66
N VAL A 158 4.05 -12.42 -2.55
CA VAL A 158 3.28 -11.54 -3.43
C VAL A 158 3.72 -11.71 -4.88
N ALA A 159 5.01 -11.74 -5.15
CA ALA A 159 5.54 -11.95 -6.50
C ALA A 159 5.10 -13.29 -7.07
N ALA A 160 5.20 -14.38 -6.28
CA ALA A 160 4.76 -15.71 -6.70
C ALA A 160 3.25 -15.77 -6.97
N LEU A 161 2.42 -15.14 -6.13
CA LEU A 161 0.96 -15.09 -6.30
C LEU A 161 0.57 -14.30 -7.54
N MET A 162 1.23 -13.17 -7.80
CA MET A 162 0.89 -12.24 -8.88
C MET A 162 1.55 -12.60 -10.20
N ASN A 163 2.57 -13.48 -10.22
CA ASN A 163 3.22 -13.94 -11.45
C ASN A 163 2.40 -15.08 -12.09
N ASN A 164 1.24 -14.74 -12.64
CA ASN A 164 0.29 -15.67 -13.23
C ASN A 164 -0.29 -15.08 -14.52
N GLY A 165 -0.12 -15.75 -15.64
CA GLY A 165 -0.61 -15.33 -16.95
C GLY A 165 -2.13 -15.05 -16.99
N ASP A 166 -2.91 -15.82 -16.23
CA ASP A 166 -4.35 -15.60 -16.11
C ASP A 166 -4.68 -14.22 -15.49
N ILE A 167 -3.88 -13.76 -14.53
CA ILE A 167 -4.06 -12.44 -13.90
C ILE A 167 -3.81 -11.35 -14.93
N TYR A 168 -2.76 -11.46 -15.72
CA TYR A 168 -2.39 -10.44 -16.71
C TYR A 168 -3.46 -10.30 -17.80
N GLY A 169 -3.88 -11.42 -18.39
CA GLY A 169 -4.95 -11.42 -19.43
C GLY A 169 -6.31 -10.95 -18.89
N LYS A 170 -6.66 -11.31 -17.65
CA LYS A 170 -7.87 -10.81 -16.99
C LYS A 170 -7.76 -9.32 -16.68
N THR A 171 -6.57 -8.81 -16.33
CA THR A 171 -6.33 -7.39 -16.13
C THR A 171 -6.62 -6.58 -17.39
N VAL A 172 -6.13 -7.03 -18.56
CA VAL A 172 -6.42 -6.38 -19.85
C VAL A 172 -7.91 -6.33 -20.10
N LYS A 173 -8.63 -7.47 -19.97
CA LYS A 173 -10.09 -7.54 -20.16
C LYS A 173 -10.87 -6.61 -19.23
N GLN A 174 -10.48 -6.49 -17.97
CA GLN A 174 -11.15 -5.57 -17.05
C GLN A 174 -10.83 -4.11 -17.38
N TRP A 175 -9.59 -3.82 -17.79
CA TRP A 175 -9.23 -2.50 -18.25
C TRP A 175 -10.00 -2.10 -19.52
N GLU A 176 -10.16 -3.00 -20.50
CA GLU A 176 -11.01 -2.77 -21.68
C GLU A 176 -12.45 -2.42 -21.29
N ARG A 177 -12.98 -3.12 -20.29
CA ARG A 177 -14.35 -2.89 -19.81
C ARG A 177 -14.54 -1.53 -19.14
N PHE A 178 -13.56 -1.05 -18.37
CA PHE A 178 -13.73 0.12 -17.50
C PHE A 178 -12.96 1.35 -17.96
N ALA A 179 -11.87 1.18 -18.70
CA ALA A 179 -10.91 2.24 -18.99
C ALA A 179 -10.30 2.16 -20.38
N GLN A 180 -10.95 1.50 -21.34
CA GLN A 180 -10.41 1.36 -22.70
C GLN A 180 -10.00 2.71 -23.30
N GLY A 181 -8.79 2.77 -23.86
CA GLY A 181 -8.23 3.95 -24.48
C GLY A 181 -7.73 5.04 -23.53
N LYS A 182 -7.89 4.87 -22.21
CA LYS A 182 -7.44 5.85 -21.22
C LYS A 182 -5.97 5.68 -20.85
N LYS A 183 -5.26 6.81 -20.75
CA LYS A 183 -3.88 6.80 -20.24
C LYS A 183 -3.83 6.17 -18.85
N THR A 184 -3.12 5.07 -18.74
CA THR A 184 -3.16 4.19 -17.57
C THR A 184 -1.78 3.95 -16.99
N ILE A 185 -1.67 4.04 -15.66
CA ILE A 185 -0.51 3.56 -14.89
C ILE A 185 -0.91 2.26 -14.19
N VAL A 186 -0.10 1.21 -14.37
CA VAL A 186 -0.28 -0.09 -13.70
C VAL A 186 0.82 -0.25 -12.65
N TYR A 187 0.43 -0.48 -11.40
CA TYR A 187 1.32 -0.73 -10.27
C TYR A 187 1.46 -2.23 -10.03
N CYS A 188 2.59 -2.79 -10.42
CA CYS A 188 2.88 -4.21 -10.33
C CYS A 188 3.67 -4.55 -9.06
N SER A 189 3.59 -5.81 -8.63
CA SER A 189 4.25 -6.34 -7.44
C SER A 189 5.72 -6.71 -7.66
N SER A 190 6.11 -6.96 -8.91
CA SER A 190 7.48 -7.30 -9.30
C SER A 190 7.81 -6.75 -10.69
N VAL A 191 9.11 -6.70 -11.00
CA VAL A 191 9.60 -6.32 -12.34
C VAL A 191 9.05 -7.28 -13.40
N GLU A 192 9.09 -8.58 -13.13
CA GLU A 192 8.58 -9.62 -14.03
C GLU A 192 7.07 -9.43 -14.29
N ALA A 193 6.27 -9.20 -13.24
CA ALA A 193 4.84 -8.91 -13.39
C ALA A 193 4.59 -7.64 -14.22
N SER A 194 5.43 -6.62 -14.08
CA SER A 194 5.35 -5.38 -14.85
C SER A 194 5.62 -5.61 -16.34
N VAL A 195 6.66 -6.37 -16.65
CA VAL A 195 7.02 -6.73 -18.04
C VAL A 195 5.92 -7.58 -18.68
N ASN A 196 5.48 -8.64 -17.99
CA ASN A 196 4.45 -9.55 -18.51
C ASN A 196 3.10 -8.83 -18.72
N THR A 197 2.71 -7.96 -17.79
CA THR A 197 1.50 -7.14 -17.96
C THR A 197 1.59 -6.23 -19.19
N ALA A 198 2.74 -5.58 -19.40
CA ALA A 198 2.95 -4.73 -20.58
C ALA A 198 2.93 -5.56 -21.89
N LEU A 199 3.43 -6.79 -21.88
CA LEU A 199 3.38 -7.70 -23.02
C LEU A 199 1.95 -8.12 -23.34
N GLU A 200 1.11 -8.42 -22.34
CA GLU A 200 -0.30 -8.74 -22.54
C GLU A 200 -1.09 -7.56 -23.15
N PHE A 201 -0.84 -6.33 -22.68
CA PHE A 201 -1.44 -5.16 -23.31
C PHE A 201 -0.99 -4.99 -24.77
N LYS A 202 0.27 -5.25 -25.10
CA LYS A 202 0.76 -5.22 -26.48
C LYS A 202 0.12 -6.31 -27.34
N ALA A 203 0.00 -7.52 -26.80
CA ALA A 203 -0.68 -8.63 -27.50
C ALA A 203 -2.15 -8.33 -27.80
N ALA A 204 -2.81 -7.54 -26.94
CA ALA A 204 -4.17 -7.05 -27.16
C ALA A 204 -4.25 -5.82 -28.10
N GLY A 205 -3.12 -5.36 -28.66
CA GLY A 205 -3.07 -4.26 -29.63
C GLY A 205 -2.90 -2.86 -29.03
N TYR A 206 -2.60 -2.73 -27.74
CA TYR A 206 -2.39 -1.45 -27.08
C TYR A 206 -0.90 -1.08 -27.00
N THR A 207 -0.60 0.22 -27.03
CA THR A 207 0.78 0.69 -26.78
C THR A 207 1.07 0.64 -25.28
N ALA A 208 2.05 -0.15 -24.90
CA ALA A 208 2.42 -0.33 -23.49
C ALA A 208 3.93 -0.36 -23.30
N ALA A 209 4.39 0.06 -22.13
CA ALA A 209 5.79 -0.04 -21.71
C ALA A 209 5.88 -0.47 -20.24
N SER A 210 7.02 -1.07 -19.86
CA SER A 210 7.36 -1.38 -18.48
C SER A 210 8.59 -0.60 -18.06
N LEU A 211 8.57 -0.04 -16.86
CA LEU A 211 9.70 0.67 -16.23
C LEU A 211 9.91 0.16 -14.80
N ASP A 212 11.17 0.09 -14.40
CA ASP A 212 11.60 -0.29 -13.06
C ASP A 212 12.79 0.55 -12.57
N GLY A 213 13.26 0.27 -11.34
CA GLY A 213 14.39 0.99 -10.75
C GLY A 213 15.73 0.77 -11.46
N ALA A 214 15.90 -0.33 -12.21
CA ALA A 214 17.12 -0.63 -12.96
C ALA A 214 17.10 -0.05 -14.38
N THR A 215 15.95 0.46 -14.85
CA THR A 215 15.83 1.06 -16.17
C THR A 215 16.74 2.30 -16.27
N ASN A 216 17.57 2.35 -17.35
CA ASN A 216 18.45 3.48 -17.64
C ASN A 216 17.69 4.81 -17.65
N THR A 217 18.30 5.87 -17.10
CA THR A 217 17.66 7.18 -16.93
C THR A 217 17.15 7.75 -18.26
N ASP A 218 17.96 7.70 -19.34
CA ASP A 218 17.58 8.26 -20.65
C ASP A 218 16.40 7.47 -21.27
N VAL A 219 16.38 6.15 -21.09
CA VAL A 219 15.26 5.29 -21.54
C VAL A 219 14.01 5.62 -20.75
N ARG A 220 14.14 5.79 -19.43
CA ARG A 220 13.05 6.16 -18.54
C ARG A 220 12.43 7.49 -18.94
N GLU A 221 13.26 8.53 -19.12
CA GLU A 221 12.81 9.87 -19.52
C GLU A 221 12.08 9.85 -20.86
N ARG A 222 12.66 9.18 -21.88
CA ARG A 222 12.02 9.03 -23.19
C ARG A 222 10.69 8.29 -23.11
N THR A 223 10.60 7.22 -22.32
CA THR A 223 9.37 6.44 -22.15
C THR A 223 8.29 7.25 -21.44
N VAL A 224 8.67 7.99 -20.39
CA VAL A 224 7.76 8.89 -19.67
C VAL A 224 7.24 9.99 -20.58
N GLU A 225 8.12 10.56 -21.41
CA GLU A 225 7.73 11.61 -22.34
C GLU A 225 6.82 11.09 -23.46
N ALA A 226 7.08 9.88 -23.99
CA ALA A 226 6.19 9.19 -24.92
C ALA A 226 4.81 8.93 -24.30
N PHE A 227 4.77 8.54 -23.00
CA PHE A 227 3.52 8.41 -22.27
C PHE A 227 2.80 9.76 -22.08
N ARG A 228 3.52 10.86 -21.81
CA ARG A 228 2.94 12.21 -21.76
C ARG A 228 2.30 12.61 -23.09
N ARG A 229 2.99 12.36 -24.21
CA ARG A 229 2.48 12.66 -25.55
C ARG A 229 1.35 11.74 -26.03
N GLY A 230 1.05 10.65 -25.28
CA GLY A 230 0.01 9.69 -25.63
C GLY A 230 0.44 8.64 -26.65
N GLU A 231 1.72 8.55 -26.98
CA GLU A 231 2.30 7.49 -27.83
C GLU A 231 2.25 6.13 -27.10
N ILE A 232 2.31 6.15 -25.79
CA ILE A 232 2.13 5.00 -24.90
C ILE A 232 0.84 5.21 -24.10
N THR A 233 -0.10 4.27 -24.21
CA THR A 233 -1.37 4.31 -23.50
C THR A 233 -1.25 3.72 -22.09
N VAL A 234 -0.47 2.65 -21.93
CA VAL A 234 -0.35 1.91 -20.67
C VAL A 234 1.10 1.87 -20.21
N LEU A 235 1.37 2.37 -19.01
CA LEU A 235 2.68 2.39 -18.40
C LEU A 235 2.68 1.50 -17.15
N CYS A 236 3.27 0.32 -17.27
CA CYS A 236 3.46 -0.61 -16.17
C CYS A 236 4.72 -0.26 -15.39
N ASN A 237 4.69 -0.41 -14.07
CA ASN A 237 5.87 -0.15 -13.25
C ASN A 237 5.94 -1.04 -11.99
N CYS A 238 7.18 -1.23 -11.52
CA CYS A 238 7.46 -1.80 -10.22
C CYS A 238 8.27 -0.80 -9.40
N GLU A 239 7.70 -0.33 -8.27
CA GLU A 239 8.31 0.57 -7.26
C GLU A 239 8.83 1.93 -7.77
N LEU A 240 8.58 2.28 -9.06
CA LEU A 240 9.16 3.48 -9.65
C LEU A 240 8.31 4.75 -9.43
N PHE A 241 7.00 4.65 -9.61
CA PHE A 241 6.09 5.82 -9.63
C PHE A 241 5.35 6.07 -8.31
N GLY A 242 5.97 5.72 -7.18
CA GLY A 242 5.43 6.03 -5.85
C GLY A 242 5.46 7.54 -5.58
N GLU A 243 6.64 8.11 -5.55
CA GLU A 243 6.87 9.52 -5.19
C GLU A 243 7.49 10.29 -6.35
N GLY A 244 7.09 11.55 -6.53
CA GLY A 244 7.73 12.50 -7.45
C GLY A 244 7.42 12.38 -8.94
N PHE A 245 6.72 11.35 -9.37
CA PHE A 245 6.36 11.21 -10.78
C PHE A 245 5.10 12.01 -11.10
N ASP A 246 5.21 12.96 -12.01
CA ASP A 246 4.12 13.85 -12.42
C ASP A 246 3.63 13.57 -13.84
N VAL A 247 2.47 12.92 -13.98
CA VAL A 247 1.73 12.78 -15.23
C VAL A 247 0.30 13.27 -15.01
N PRO A 248 0.05 14.57 -15.22
CA PRO A 248 -1.26 15.18 -14.93
C PRO A 248 -2.43 14.57 -15.70
N ASP A 249 -2.16 14.06 -16.90
CA ASP A 249 -3.15 13.49 -17.81
C ASP A 249 -3.38 11.96 -17.65
N CYS A 250 -2.79 11.34 -16.61
CA CYS A 250 -3.13 9.96 -16.26
C CYS A 250 -4.60 9.88 -15.83
N GLU A 251 -5.39 9.06 -16.52
CA GLU A 251 -6.83 8.93 -16.30
C GLU A 251 -7.20 7.67 -15.50
N CYS A 252 -6.39 6.63 -15.60
CA CYS A 252 -6.63 5.36 -14.93
C CYS A 252 -5.42 4.89 -14.14
N THR A 253 -5.67 4.30 -12.97
CA THR A 253 -4.67 3.52 -12.22
C THR A 253 -5.17 2.10 -12.02
N VAL A 254 -4.29 1.13 -12.28
CA VAL A 254 -4.55 -0.30 -12.04
C VAL A 254 -3.62 -0.77 -10.92
N LEU A 255 -4.21 -1.35 -9.88
CA LEU A 255 -3.50 -1.83 -8.71
C LEU A 255 -3.35 -3.36 -8.78
N LEU A 256 -2.15 -3.83 -9.10
CA LEU A 256 -1.71 -5.23 -9.08
C LEU A 256 -0.72 -5.52 -7.95
N ARG A 257 -0.56 -4.58 -7.03
CA ARG A 257 0.29 -4.74 -5.84
C ARG A 257 -0.56 -4.68 -4.58
N PRO A 258 -0.77 -5.81 -3.89
CA PRO A 258 -1.36 -5.80 -2.55
C PRO A 258 -0.39 -5.12 -1.59
N THR A 259 -0.91 -4.25 -0.71
CA THR A 259 -0.09 -3.55 0.28
C THR A 259 -0.84 -3.38 1.60
N LEU A 260 -0.09 -3.37 2.70
CA LEU A 260 -0.56 -2.97 4.03
C LEU A 260 -0.24 -1.49 4.31
N SER A 261 0.50 -0.82 3.40
CA SER A 261 0.81 0.59 3.49
C SER A 261 -0.34 1.46 2.99
N LEU A 262 -1.05 2.11 3.91
CA LEU A 262 -2.05 3.12 3.56
C LEU A 262 -1.45 4.25 2.72
N THR A 263 -0.22 4.68 3.04
CA THR A 263 0.51 5.71 2.30
C THR A 263 0.70 5.32 0.84
N LEU A 264 1.24 4.12 0.59
CA LEU A 264 1.48 3.63 -0.76
C LEU A 264 0.17 3.49 -1.54
N TYR A 265 -0.86 2.93 -0.91
CA TYR A 265 -2.18 2.78 -1.50
C TYR A 265 -2.79 4.12 -1.93
N ILE A 266 -2.77 5.12 -1.04
CA ILE A 266 -3.29 6.47 -1.35
C ILE A 266 -2.47 7.11 -2.47
N GLN A 267 -1.15 7.08 -2.40
CA GLN A 267 -0.28 7.66 -3.41
C GLN A 267 -0.52 7.04 -4.80
N GLN A 268 -0.67 5.73 -4.90
CA GLN A 268 -0.97 5.04 -6.15
C GLN A 268 -2.37 5.37 -6.66
N SER A 269 -3.38 5.30 -5.81
CA SER A 269 -4.78 5.56 -6.18
C SER A 269 -4.98 6.98 -6.68
N MET A 270 -4.38 7.97 -6.00
CA MET A 270 -4.58 9.38 -6.31
C MET A 270 -3.84 9.87 -7.56
N ARG A 271 -3.02 9.04 -8.21
CA ARG A 271 -2.32 9.44 -9.45
C ARG A 271 -3.28 9.79 -10.58
N SER A 272 -4.33 9.00 -10.78
CA SER A 272 -5.35 9.31 -11.77
C SER A 272 -6.27 10.46 -11.36
N MET A 273 -6.32 10.83 -10.07
CA MET A 273 -7.25 11.82 -9.55
C MET A 273 -6.80 13.28 -9.71
N ARG A 274 -5.69 13.56 -10.38
CA ARG A 274 -5.31 14.95 -10.68
C ARG A 274 -6.38 15.61 -11.53
N TYR A 275 -6.79 16.81 -11.10
CA TYR A 275 -7.89 17.51 -11.75
C TYR A 275 -7.56 17.92 -13.20
N GLN A 276 -8.52 17.66 -14.06
CA GLN A 276 -8.66 18.23 -15.40
C GLN A 276 -10.15 18.47 -15.66
N PRO A 277 -10.52 19.51 -16.39
CA PRO A 277 -11.93 19.78 -16.71
C PRO A 277 -12.60 18.57 -17.39
N GLY A 278 -13.74 18.15 -16.86
CA GLY A 278 -14.52 17.02 -17.41
C GLY A 278 -13.94 15.62 -17.13
N LYS A 279 -12.82 15.51 -16.44
CA LYS A 279 -12.19 14.22 -16.12
C LYS A 279 -12.92 13.52 -14.97
N THR A 280 -13.17 12.23 -15.17
CA THR A 280 -13.47 11.28 -14.10
C THR A 280 -12.38 10.23 -14.07
N ALA A 281 -11.64 10.15 -12.97
CA ALA A 281 -10.57 9.18 -12.78
C ALA A 281 -11.13 7.76 -12.63
N ILE A 282 -10.35 6.77 -13.04
CA ILE A 282 -10.69 5.36 -12.86
C ILE A 282 -9.62 4.67 -12.02
N ILE A 283 -10.05 3.93 -11.03
CA ILE A 283 -9.17 3.10 -10.20
C ILE A 283 -9.67 1.67 -10.31
N ILE A 284 -8.81 0.75 -10.76
CA ILE A 284 -9.11 -0.68 -10.87
C ILE A 284 -8.21 -1.42 -9.88
N ASP A 285 -8.81 -2.01 -8.86
CA ASP A 285 -8.12 -2.72 -7.79
C ASP A 285 -8.32 -4.23 -7.95
N HIS A 286 -7.28 -4.93 -8.36
CA HIS A 286 -7.31 -6.37 -8.55
C HIS A 286 -6.84 -7.18 -7.34
N VAL A 287 -6.42 -6.50 -6.28
CA VAL A 287 -5.80 -7.12 -5.10
C VAL A 287 -6.51 -6.79 -3.78
N GLY A 288 -7.66 -6.10 -3.87
CA GLY A 288 -8.51 -5.82 -2.71
C GLY A 288 -7.93 -4.82 -1.72
N ASN A 289 -7.16 -3.84 -2.17
CA ASN A 289 -6.62 -2.78 -1.30
C ASN A 289 -7.73 -1.95 -0.64
N ALA A 290 -8.84 -1.69 -1.35
CA ALA A 290 -9.98 -0.97 -0.77
C ALA A 290 -10.61 -1.70 0.42
N TYR A 291 -10.61 -3.02 0.44
CA TYR A 291 -11.13 -3.80 1.59
C TYR A 291 -10.23 -3.69 2.83
N ARG A 292 -8.94 -3.35 2.65
CA ARG A 292 -7.98 -3.14 3.74
C ARG A 292 -7.95 -1.71 4.24
N HIS A 293 -8.06 -0.76 3.31
CA HIS A 293 -7.75 0.65 3.55
C HIS A 293 -8.95 1.59 3.43
N GLY A 294 -10.08 1.14 2.91
CA GLY A 294 -11.20 1.99 2.51
C GLY A 294 -10.95 2.70 1.18
N LEU A 295 -11.83 3.62 0.83
CA LEU A 295 -11.70 4.43 -0.37
C LEU A 295 -10.65 5.55 -0.17
N PRO A 296 -10.05 6.08 -1.26
CA PRO A 296 -9.02 7.13 -1.15
C PRO A 296 -9.50 8.39 -0.44
N ASP A 297 -10.78 8.72 -0.51
CA ASP A 297 -11.40 9.91 0.08
C ASP A 297 -12.15 9.66 1.39
N ASP A 298 -12.09 8.44 1.93
CA ASP A 298 -12.68 8.14 3.23
C ASP A 298 -12.11 9.08 4.31
N PRO A 299 -12.95 9.58 5.22
CA PRO A 299 -12.49 10.44 6.31
C PRO A 299 -11.51 9.67 7.21
N ARG A 300 -10.39 10.30 7.52
CA ARG A 300 -9.34 9.74 8.37
C ARG A 300 -8.94 10.73 9.45
N GLU A 301 -8.86 10.24 10.66
CA GLU A 301 -8.28 11.01 11.76
C GLU A 301 -6.76 10.77 11.77
N TRP A 302 -6.02 11.85 11.71
CA TRP A 302 -4.58 11.84 11.73
C TRP A 302 -4.05 12.21 13.11
N THR A 303 -3.05 11.51 13.59
CA THR A 303 -2.39 11.77 14.87
C THR A 303 -0.89 11.53 14.76
N LEU A 304 -0.12 12.23 15.57
CA LEU A 304 1.32 12.01 15.73
C LEU A 304 1.62 10.79 16.60
N GLU A 305 0.67 10.36 17.41
CA GLU A 305 0.81 9.22 18.29
C GLU A 305 0.87 7.89 17.52
N PRO A 306 1.57 6.89 18.06
CA PRO A 306 1.57 5.55 17.50
C PRO A 306 0.15 5.00 17.43
N LYS A 307 -0.29 4.51 16.27
CA LYS A 307 -1.61 3.88 16.15
C LYS A 307 -1.65 2.60 17.00
N GLN A 308 -2.50 2.59 18.01
CA GLN A 308 -2.96 1.35 18.63
C GLN A 308 -3.73 0.52 17.60
N LYS A 309 -3.70 -0.81 17.78
CA LYS A 309 -4.44 -1.77 16.93
C LYS A 309 -5.95 -1.53 17.07
N GLN A 310 -6.49 -0.53 16.38
CA GLN A 310 -7.92 -0.47 16.15
C GLN A 310 -8.21 -1.30 14.92
N GLU A 311 -8.99 -2.36 15.08
CA GLU A 311 -9.65 -3.03 13.96
C GLU A 311 -10.69 -2.05 13.39
N THR A 312 -10.24 -1.12 12.58
CA THR A 312 -11.15 -0.31 11.79
C THR A 312 -11.80 -1.23 10.76
N THR A 313 -13.02 -1.60 11.03
CA THR A 313 -13.84 -2.33 10.05
C THR A 313 -14.05 -1.40 8.87
N VAL A 314 -13.30 -1.61 7.81
CA VAL A 314 -13.45 -0.85 6.57
C VAL A 314 -14.86 -1.10 6.04
N LYS A 315 -15.66 -0.05 5.99
CA LYS A 315 -17.05 -0.14 5.53
C LYS A 315 -17.12 0.29 4.08
N ILE A 316 -16.95 -0.66 3.17
CA ILE A 316 -17.17 -0.46 1.73
C ILE A 316 -18.19 -1.49 1.23
N ARG A 317 -18.80 -1.20 0.09
CA ARG A 317 -19.68 -2.11 -0.62
C ARG A 317 -19.31 -2.17 -2.10
N GLU A 318 -19.34 -3.37 -2.64
CA GLU A 318 -19.14 -3.64 -4.05
C GLU A 318 -20.48 -3.93 -4.74
N CYS A 319 -20.69 -3.36 -5.91
CA CYS A 319 -21.83 -3.69 -6.75
C CYS A 319 -21.57 -4.98 -7.53
N LYS A 320 -22.36 -6.02 -7.30
CA LYS A 320 -22.23 -7.31 -8.03
C LYS A 320 -22.51 -7.22 -9.54
N ASN A 321 -23.16 -6.13 -10.01
CA ASN A 321 -23.45 -5.92 -11.41
C ASN A 321 -22.34 -5.21 -12.18
N CYS A 322 -21.79 -4.10 -11.61
CA CYS A 322 -20.78 -3.30 -12.30
C CYS A 322 -19.43 -3.24 -11.58
N PHE A 323 -19.27 -3.94 -10.46
CA PHE A 323 -18.06 -4.02 -9.63
C PHE A 323 -17.55 -2.67 -9.08
N ALA A 324 -18.38 -1.62 -9.16
CA ALA A 324 -18.06 -0.36 -8.53
C ALA A 324 -18.10 -0.47 -7.01
N VAL A 325 -17.11 0.17 -6.34
CA VAL A 325 -16.99 0.21 -4.89
C VAL A 325 -17.40 1.60 -4.40
N PHE A 326 -18.20 1.65 -3.35
CA PHE A 326 -18.75 2.88 -2.78
C PHE A 326 -19.07 2.69 -1.29
N PRO A 327 -19.33 3.77 -0.52
CA PRO A 327 -19.75 3.69 0.87
C PRO A 327 -21.04 2.87 1.06
N PRO A 328 -21.21 2.14 2.17
CA PRO A 328 -22.31 1.18 2.36
C PRO A 328 -23.69 1.82 2.58
N THR A 329 -23.77 3.12 2.67
CA THR A 329 -25.00 3.88 2.93
C THR A 329 -25.95 3.97 1.74
N ALA A 330 -25.50 3.63 0.53
CA ALA A 330 -26.32 3.70 -0.68
C ALA A 330 -27.32 2.53 -0.78
N GLU A 331 -28.58 2.82 -1.11
CA GLU A 331 -29.62 1.81 -1.33
C GLU A 331 -29.58 1.21 -2.74
N LYS A 332 -29.06 1.97 -3.69
CA LYS A 332 -28.82 1.55 -5.08
C LYS A 332 -27.40 1.88 -5.47
N CYS A 333 -26.86 1.13 -6.40
CA CYS A 333 -25.52 1.46 -6.93
C CYS A 333 -25.53 2.86 -7.56
N PRO A 334 -24.68 3.79 -7.10
CA PRO A 334 -24.66 5.16 -7.62
C PRO A 334 -24.13 5.24 -9.05
N PHE A 335 -23.57 4.15 -9.60
CA PHE A 335 -22.96 4.14 -10.91
C PHE A 335 -23.81 3.43 -11.98
N CYS A 336 -24.52 2.35 -11.63
CA CYS A 336 -25.33 1.59 -12.59
C CYS A 336 -26.83 1.48 -12.19
N GLY A 337 -27.22 2.06 -11.06
CA GLY A 337 -28.61 2.02 -10.59
C GLY A 337 -29.10 0.66 -10.08
N ALA A 338 -28.29 -0.40 -10.15
CA ALA A 338 -28.71 -1.73 -9.71
C ALA A 338 -29.10 -1.70 -8.22
N PRO A 339 -30.23 -2.36 -7.84
CA PRO A 339 -30.64 -2.44 -6.45
C PRO A 339 -29.58 -3.20 -5.65
N ILE A 340 -29.30 -2.70 -4.45
CA ILE A 340 -28.38 -3.37 -3.55
C ILE A 340 -29.18 -4.37 -2.74
N VAL A 341 -28.97 -5.63 -3.01
CA VAL A 341 -29.53 -6.72 -2.21
C VAL A 341 -28.83 -6.68 -0.86
N HIS A 342 -29.54 -6.18 0.16
CA HIS A 342 -29.14 -6.41 1.54
C HIS A 342 -29.30 -7.90 1.78
N GLU A 343 -28.20 -8.65 1.78
CA GLU A 343 -28.22 -9.97 2.42
C GLU A 343 -28.60 -9.69 3.88
N LYS A 344 -29.89 -9.92 4.21
CA LYS A 344 -30.29 -9.96 5.61
C LYS A 344 -29.30 -10.93 6.25
N ARG A 345 -28.53 -10.49 7.25
CA ARG A 345 -27.87 -11.43 8.14
C ARG A 345 -28.95 -12.42 8.52
N CYS A 346 -28.88 -13.61 7.97
CA CYS A 346 -29.80 -14.67 8.32
C CYS A 346 -29.62 -14.95 9.80
N GLU A 347 -30.50 -14.40 10.62
CA GLU A 347 -30.71 -14.87 11.99
C GLU A 347 -31.23 -16.33 12.01
N ASN A 348 -31.58 -16.86 10.86
CA ASN A 348 -31.92 -18.24 10.63
C ASN A 348 -30.93 -18.84 9.60
N ARG A 349 -29.75 -19.29 10.04
CA ARG A 349 -29.15 -20.45 9.40
C ARG A 349 -30.20 -21.60 9.54
N LYS A 350 -31.01 -21.80 8.51
CA LYS A 350 -31.60 -23.13 8.32
C LYS A 350 -30.41 -24.06 8.26
N VAL A 351 -30.22 -24.82 9.32
CA VAL A 351 -29.32 -25.96 9.34
C VAL A 351 -29.76 -26.78 8.14
N LYS A 352 -29.00 -26.84 7.07
CA LYS A 352 -29.15 -27.90 6.10
C LYS A 352 -28.98 -29.15 6.90
N ASP A 353 -29.83 -30.13 6.71
CA ASP A 353 -29.66 -31.48 7.26
C ASP A 353 -28.31 -32.01 6.76
N VAL A 354 -27.27 -31.64 7.49
CA VAL A 354 -25.95 -32.23 7.40
C VAL A 354 -26.05 -33.46 8.33
N ASP A 355 -25.67 -34.58 7.77
CA ASP A 355 -25.71 -35.85 8.50
C ASP A 355 -25.08 -35.65 9.88
N LEU A 356 -25.80 -36.03 10.95
CA LEU A 356 -25.37 -35.86 12.34
C LEU A 356 -23.95 -36.38 12.60
N VAL A 357 -23.51 -37.38 11.83
CA VAL A 357 -22.16 -37.95 11.83
C VAL A 357 -21.13 -36.93 11.32
N GLU A 358 -21.47 -36.14 10.30
CA GLU A 358 -20.55 -35.14 9.72
C GLU A 358 -20.45 -33.89 10.61
N LEU A 359 -21.54 -33.46 11.23
CA LEU A 359 -21.52 -32.40 12.24
C LEU A 359 -20.67 -32.80 13.45
N LYS A 360 -20.82 -34.02 13.95
CA LYS A 360 -20.04 -34.55 15.07
C LYS A 360 -18.54 -34.60 14.69
N ARG A 361 -18.21 -35.03 13.47
CA ARG A 361 -16.83 -35.06 12.98
C ARG A 361 -16.24 -33.66 12.84
N GLN A 362 -17.00 -32.67 12.40
CA GLN A 362 -16.56 -31.27 12.32
C GLN A 362 -16.38 -30.66 13.72
N ASP A 363 -17.24 -31.00 14.68
CA ASP A 363 -17.11 -30.54 16.06
C ASP A 363 -15.92 -31.21 16.75
N ASP A 364 -15.65 -32.48 16.50
CA ASP A 364 -14.46 -33.20 16.97
C ASP A 364 -13.18 -32.61 16.41
N ILE A 365 -13.13 -32.25 15.10
CA ILE A 365 -12.02 -31.56 14.48
C ILE A 365 -11.84 -30.14 15.05
N ARG A 366 -12.94 -29.46 15.37
CA ARG A 366 -12.93 -28.14 15.98
C ARG A 366 -12.46 -28.19 17.42
N ALA A 367 -12.93 -29.19 18.21
CA ALA A 367 -12.46 -29.43 19.56
C ALA A 367 -10.98 -29.82 19.59
N ALA A 368 -10.51 -30.67 18.68
CA ALA A 368 -9.09 -31.01 18.52
C ALA A 368 -8.21 -29.82 18.12
N LYS A 369 -8.77 -28.87 17.37
CA LYS A 369 -8.06 -27.66 16.95
C LYS A 369 -8.02 -26.58 18.03
N TYR A 370 -9.05 -26.44 18.85
CA TYR A 370 -9.25 -25.32 19.80
C TYR A 370 -9.53 -25.73 21.25
N GLY A 371 -9.82 -27.01 21.53
CA GLY A 371 -10.10 -27.52 22.86
C GLY A 371 -8.86 -27.87 23.68
N ASP A 372 -9.06 -28.21 24.93
CA ASP A 372 -8.01 -28.74 25.80
C ASP A 372 -7.48 -30.07 25.26
N LEU A 373 -6.14 -30.24 25.34
CA LEU A 373 -5.45 -31.41 24.85
C LEU A 373 -5.65 -32.57 25.83
N SER A 374 -6.64 -33.44 25.59
CA SER A 374 -6.86 -34.69 26.33
C SER A 374 -6.57 -35.87 25.40
N ALA A 375 -5.30 -36.14 25.12
CA ALA A 375 -4.90 -37.32 24.41
C ALA A 375 -4.52 -38.44 25.40
N GLU A 376 -5.10 -39.60 25.23
CA GLU A 376 -4.81 -40.77 26.04
C GLU A 376 -3.95 -41.80 25.28
N THR A 377 -4.00 -41.75 23.96
CA THR A 377 -3.28 -42.67 23.09
C THR A 377 -2.40 -41.93 22.06
N TRP A 378 -1.42 -42.65 21.47
CA TRP A 378 -0.64 -42.09 20.38
C TRP A 378 -1.48 -41.69 19.15
N ALA A 379 -2.58 -42.40 18.89
CA ALA A 379 -3.49 -42.08 17.80
C ALA A 379 -4.12 -40.71 18.00
N ASP A 380 -4.55 -40.40 19.23
CA ASP A 380 -5.11 -39.10 19.59
C ASP A 380 -4.09 -37.97 19.43
N VAL A 381 -2.86 -38.22 19.87
CA VAL A 381 -1.74 -37.26 19.70
C VAL A 381 -1.46 -36.97 18.24
N GLU A 382 -1.48 -38.00 17.39
CA GLU A 382 -1.29 -37.87 15.94
C GLU A 382 -2.46 -37.12 15.25
N GLU A 383 -3.67 -37.36 15.70
CA GLU A 383 -4.85 -36.67 15.21
C GLU A 383 -4.79 -35.16 15.55
N ILE A 384 -4.51 -34.84 16.81
CA ILE A 384 -4.32 -33.46 17.28
C ILE A 384 -3.14 -32.79 16.50
N ARG A 385 -2.03 -33.51 16.32
CA ARG A 385 -0.89 -33.01 15.56
C ARG A 385 -1.26 -32.61 14.13
N ARG A 386 -2.00 -33.47 13.43
CA ARG A 386 -2.46 -33.24 12.06
C ARG A 386 -3.47 -32.09 12.01
N ALA A 387 -4.44 -32.07 12.91
CA ALA A 387 -5.45 -31.01 12.97
C ALA A 387 -4.84 -29.62 13.22
N ARG A 388 -3.73 -29.55 13.98
CA ARG A 388 -3.03 -28.30 14.32
C ARG A 388 -1.85 -27.97 13.40
N GLY A 389 -1.51 -28.86 12.47
CA GLY A 389 -0.37 -28.67 11.55
C GLY A 389 1.00 -28.72 12.25
N TYR A 390 1.09 -29.39 13.42
CA TYR A 390 2.34 -29.48 14.16
C TYR A 390 3.30 -30.51 13.56
N LYS A 391 4.63 -30.29 13.75
CA LYS A 391 5.66 -31.23 13.35
C LYS A 391 5.65 -32.47 14.25
N ILE A 392 6.16 -33.62 13.74
CA ILE A 392 6.21 -34.87 14.48
C ILE A 392 6.95 -34.78 15.82
N GLN A 393 7.97 -33.90 15.92
CA GLN A 393 8.70 -33.64 17.15
C GLN A 393 7.80 -33.14 18.29
N TRP A 394 6.76 -32.36 17.96
CA TRP A 394 5.77 -31.93 18.93
C TRP A 394 4.99 -33.12 19.51
N ALA A 395 4.53 -34.05 18.65
CA ALA A 395 3.80 -35.23 19.09
C ALA A 395 4.63 -36.13 20.02
N ILE A 396 5.92 -36.30 19.70
CA ILE A 396 6.84 -37.09 20.52
C ILE A 396 7.06 -36.42 21.90
N ARG A 397 7.27 -35.11 21.95
CA ARG A 397 7.42 -34.37 23.22
C ARG A 397 6.14 -34.41 24.06
N TYR A 398 4.99 -34.21 23.43
CA TYR A 398 3.69 -34.26 24.10
C TYR A 398 3.45 -35.63 24.70
N ALA A 399 3.61 -36.72 23.91
CA ALA A 399 3.42 -38.08 24.34
C ALA A 399 4.36 -38.46 25.50
N ALA A 400 5.65 -38.08 25.40
CA ALA A 400 6.62 -38.32 26.46
C ALA A 400 6.25 -37.61 27.79
N GLY A 401 5.83 -36.30 27.69
CA GLY A 401 5.43 -35.52 28.86
C GLY A 401 4.14 -36.01 29.55
N HIS A 402 3.30 -36.77 28.82
CA HIS A 402 2.01 -37.29 29.34
C HIS A 402 2.00 -38.82 29.52
N GLY A 403 3.17 -39.47 29.41
CA GLY A 403 3.29 -40.91 29.63
C GLY A 403 2.63 -41.78 28.56
N ILE A 404 2.38 -41.22 27.37
CA ILE A 404 1.73 -41.95 26.27
C ILE A 404 2.79 -42.75 25.50
N ALA A 405 2.52 -44.03 25.22
CA ALA A 405 3.43 -44.91 24.52
C ALA A 405 3.73 -44.43 23.08
N ILE A 406 4.99 -44.16 22.80
CA ILE A 406 5.45 -43.66 21.47
C ILE A 406 5.79 -44.91 20.64
N PRO A 407 5.30 -45.02 19.37
CA PRO A 407 5.63 -46.16 18.51
C PRO A 407 7.12 -46.32 18.28
N SER A 408 7.60 -47.58 18.22
CA SER A 408 9.01 -47.93 18.11
C SER A 408 9.73 -47.30 16.88
N LYS A 409 8.99 -47.07 15.80
CA LYS A 409 9.50 -46.39 14.59
C LYS A 409 9.99 -44.95 14.84
N TYR A 410 9.61 -44.31 15.95
CA TYR A 410 10.07 -42.97 16.35
C TYR A 410 11.10 -43.03 17.50
N GLY A 411 11.51 -44.19 17.94
CA GLY A 411 12.42 -44.40 19.07
C GLY A 411 13.74 -43.62 18.93
N TYR A 412 14.29 -43.59 17.70
CA TYR A 412 15.54 -42.87 17.41
C TYR A 412 15.40 -41.34 17.58
N MET A 413 14.21 -40.79 17.37
CA MET A 413 13.98 -39.35 17.50
C MET A 413 13.92 -38.88 18.95
N ARG A 414 13.66 -39.78 19.93
CA ARG A 414 13.65 -39.43 21.35
C ARG A 414 15.03 -38.92 21.81
N HIS A 415 16.10 -39.55 21.36
CA HIS A 415 17.48 -39.16 21.67
C HIS A 415 17.85 -37.81 21.03
N ILE A 416 17.31 -37.51 19.83
CA ILE A 416 17.62 -36.26 19.10
C ILE A 416 16.92 -35.04 19.74
N ILE A 417 15.73 -35.23 20.32
CA ILE A 417 14.93 -34.13 20.88
C ILE A 417 15.00 -34.04 22.41
N GLY A 418 15.83 -34.86 23.05
CA GLY A 418 16.12 -34.80 24.48
C GLY A 418 14.94 -35.25 25.39
N VAL A 419 14.16 -36.29 24.98
CA VAL A 419 12.97 -36.79 25.71
C VAL A 419 13.09 -38.28 25.93
#